data_b546433cdeee5f267988f5690dfb4355
#
_entry.id   b546433cdeee5f267988f5690dfb4355
#
_cell.length_a   1.000
_cell.length_b   1.000
_cell.length_c   1.000
_cell.angle_alpha   90.00
_cell.angle_beta   90.00
_cell.angle_gamma   90.00
#
_symmetry.space_group_name_H-M   'P 1'
#
loop_
_entity.id
_entity.type
_entity.pdbx_description
1 polymer ?
#
loop_
_entity_poly.entity_id
_entity_poly.type
_entity_poly.pdbx_seq_one_letter_code
_entity_poly.pdbx_strand_id
1 'polypeptide(L)'
;MKVFRLLAVVFVIWGVASSCEKNKDIQFVRVAGISMDELGMSKSIVRMTLAYYNPNNYRLQLKDANFDLFFDDTQVGHSLQDTTISIPARDTFYFPVKLEVNMANVFKNALTAFANKEVTIKATGNCKVGRAGIFLPFPIKCETRQALNFF
;
A
#
# COMPACT_ATOMS: atom_id res chain seq x y z
N MET A 1 -33.09 34.09 -33.88
CA MET A 1 -31.82 34.42 -33.22
C MET A 1 -31.78 33.99 -31.72
N LYS A 2 -32.83 34.13 -30.93
CA LYS A 2 -32.87 33.69 -29.51
C LYS A 2 -32.78 32.18 -29.30
N VAL A 3 -33.46 31.40 -30.16
CA VAL A 3 -33.46 29.89 -30.10
C VAL A 3 -32.08 29.31 -30.42
N PHE A 4 -31.34 29.92 -31.33
CA PHE A 4 -29.99 29.49 -31.71
C PHE A 4 -28.96 29.74 -30.61
N ARG A 5 -29.13 30.82 -29.82
CA ARG A 5 -28.31 31.09 -28.63
C ARG A 5 -28.60 30.14 -27.46
N LEU A 6 -29.87 29.74 -27.30
CA LEU A 6 -30.27 28.76 -26.29
C LEU A 6 -29.71 27.36 -26.59
N LEU A 7 -29.74 26.92 -27.86
CA LEU A 7 -29.17 25.66 -28.30
C LEU A 7 -27.64 25.61 -28.12
N ALA A 8 -26.92 26.71 -28.35
CA ALA A 8 -25.48 26.79 -28.14
C ALA A 8 -25.10 26.69 -26.66
N VAL A 9 -25.88 27.28 -25.76
CA VAL A 9 -25.65 27.20 -24.30
C VAL A 9 -25.91 25.78 -23.78
N VAL A 10 -26.94 25.10 -24.24
CA VAL A 10 -27.22 23.71 -23.85
C VAL A 10 -26.13 22.75 -24.31
N PHE A 11 -25.56 22.98 -25.52
CA PHE A 11 -24.46 22.13 -26.03
C PHE A 11 -23.15 22.32 -25.25
N VAL A 12 -22.87 23.55 -24.76
CA VAL A 12 -21.70 23.83 -23.89
C VAL A 12 -21.84 23.17 -22.51
N ILE A 13 -23.06 23.15 -21.94
CA ILE A 13 -23.31 22.53 -20.64
C ILE A 13 -23.17 20.99 -20.69
N TRP A 14 -23.51 20.34 -21.81
CA TRP A 14 -23.35 18.90 -22.00
C TRP A 14 -21.90 18.47 -22.20
N GLY A 15 -21.03 19.33 -22.70
CA GLY A 15 -19.60 19.07 -22.92
C GLY A 15 -18.76 19.01 -21.63
N VAL A 16 -19.24 19.55 -20.51
CA VAL A 16 -18.49 19.61 -19.25
C VAL A 16 -18.74 18.42 -18.31
N ALA A 17 -19.75 17.59 -18.60
CA ALA A 17 -20.16 16.50 -17.71
C ALA A 17 -19.34 15.21 -17.86
N SER A 18 -18.32 15.13 -18.73
CA SER A 18 -17.66 13.86 -19.09
C SER A 18 -16.27 13.67 -18.50
N SER A 19 -15.80 14.42 -17.51
CA SER A 19 -14.42 14.34 -17.03
C SER A 19 -14.26 13.92 -15.57
N CYS A 20 -15.13 13.07 -15.04
CA CYS A 20 -14.82 12.35 -13.82
C CYS A 20 -14.18 11.00 -14.19
N GLU A 21 -12.88 10.99 -14.45
CA GLU A 21 -12.14 9.74 -14.53
C GLU A 21 -12.17 9.08 -13.15
N LYS A 22 -12.76 7.89 -13.07
CA LYS A 22 -12.88 7.14 -11.82
C LYS A 22 -11.50 6.81 -11.30
N ASN A 23 -11.24 7.11 -10.04
CA ASN A 23 -9.98 6.75 -9.37
C ASN A 23 -9.73 5.25 -9.52
N LYS A 24 -8.53 4.90 -9.97
CA LYS A 24 -8.05 3.52 -10.10
C LYS A 24 -7.15 3.19 -8.92
N ASP A 25 -7.28 1.98 -8.42
CA ASP A 25 -6.45 1.51 -7.31
C ASP A 25 -4.99 1.41 -7.71
N ILE A 26 -4.11 1.73 -6.76
CA ILE A 26 -2.67 1.52 -6.88
C ILE A 26 -2.41 0.01 -6.96
N GLN A 27 -1.64 -0.41 -7.95
CA GLN A 27 -1.40 -1.82 -8.26
C GLN A 27 -0.06 -2.27 -7.68
N PHE A 28 -0.06 -3.36 -6.92
CA PHE A 28 1.18 -4.03 -6.53
C PHE A 28 1.81 -4.71 -7.74
N VAL A 29 3.11 -4.50 -7.95
CA VAL A 29 3.86 -5.08 -9.07
C VAL A 29 4.71 -6.25 -8.58
N ARG A 30 5.60 -6.00 -7.61
CA ARG A 30 6.52 -7.01 -7.09
C ARG A 30 7.24 -6.54 -5.83
N VAL A 31 7.86 -7.47 -5.13
CA VAL A 31 8.91 -7.17 -4.17
C VAL A 31 10.20 -6.92 -4.95
N ALA A 32 10.72 -5.68 -4.88
CA ALA A 32 11.90 -5.28 -5.63
C ALA A 32 13.22 -5.63 -4.92
N GLY A 33 13.18 -5.78 -3.59
CA GLY A 33 14.33 -6.16 -2.80
C GLY A 33 13.95 -6.50 -1.37
N ILE A 34 14.74 -7.38 -0.76
CA ILE A 34 14.67 -7.71 0.66
C ILE A 34 16.11 -7.74 1.18
N SER A 35 16.35 -7.10 2.30
CA SER A 35 17.60 -7.18 3.05
C SER A 35 17.33 -7.28 4.54
N MET A 36 18.27 -7.83 5.26
CA MET A 36 18.21 -7.98 6.70
C MET A 36 19.37 -7.20 7.30
N ASP A 37 19.07 -6.17 8.09
CA ASP A 37 20.09 -5.28 8.65
C ASP A 37 20.60 -5.79 10.00
N GLU A 38 19.69 -6.31 10.82
CA GLU A 38 19.98 -6.82 12.16
C GLU A 38 19.30 -8.16 12.37
N LEU A 39 20.04 -9.11 12.92
CA LEU A 39 19.56 -10.43 13.28
C LEU A 39 19.60 -10.60 14.79
N GLY A 40 18.44 -10.70 15.43
CA GLY A 40 18.29 -10.98 16.84
C GLY A 40 17.02 -11.78 17.10
N MET A 41 17.01 -12.58 18.16
CA MET A 41 15.83 -13.40 18.50
C MET A 41 14.63 -12.57 18.92
N SER A 42 14.83 -11.51 19.69
CA SER A 42 13.75 -10.63 20.15
C SER A 42 13.47 -9.47 19.22
N LYS A 43 14.47 -9.00 18.48
CA LYS A 43 14.35 -7.90 17.52
C LYS A 43 15.27 -8.16 16.34
N SER A 44 14.68 -8.14 15.17
CA SER A 44 15.38 -8.14 13.87
C SER A 44 14.86 -6.99 13.03
N ILE A 45 15.70 -6.44 12.17
CA ILE A 45 15.31 -5.37 11.24
C ILE A 45 15.39 -5.92 9.82
N VAL A 46 14.23 -5.99 9.19
CA VAL A 46 14.07 -6.39 7.79
C VAL A 46 13.69 -5.17 6.97
N ARG A 47 14.43 -4.92 5.90
CA ARG A 47 14.04 -3.91 4.89
C ARG A 47 13.50 -4.60 3.66
N MET A 48 12.38 -4.09 3.18
CA MET A 48 11.80 -4.49 1.91
C MET A 48 11.58 -3.27 1.03
N THR A 49 11.73 -3.46 -0.26
CA THR A 49 11.33 -2.46 -1.25
C THR A 49 10.22 -3.06 -2.09
N LEU A 50 9.04 -2.46 -1.99
CA LEU A 50 7.85 -2.87 -2.74
C LEU A 50 7.68 -1.97 -3.95
N ALA A 51 7.49 -2.55 -5.13
CA ALA A 51 7.18 -1.82 -6.35
C ALA A 51 5.67 -1.81 -6.57
N TYR A 52 5.14 -0.62 -6.78
CA TYR A 52 3.74 -0.36 -7.09
C TYR A 52 3.61 0.47 -8.36
N TYR A 53 2.52 0.33 -9.08
CA TYR A 53 2.17 1.14 -10.24
C TYR A 53 0.95 2.02 -9.96
N ASN A 54 1.05 3.29 -10.29
CA ASN A 54 -0.06 4.24 -10.22
C ASN A 54 -0.72 4.38 -11.60
N PRO A 55 -1.91 3.80 -11.84
CA PRO A 55 -2.59 3.90 -13.12
C PRO A 55 -3.31 5.24 -13.34
N ASN A 56 -3.33 6.11 -12.33
CA ASN A 56 -3.99 7.39 -12.40
C ASN A 56 -3.13 8.45 -13.12
N ASN A 57 -3.78 9.44 -13.72
CA ASN A 57 -3.13 10.53 -14.45
C ASN A 57 -2.67 11.69 -13.55
N TYR A 58 -2.68 11.51 -12.23
CA TYR A 58 -2.25 12.50 -11.26
C TYR A 58 -1.24 11.94 -10.28
N ARG A 59 -0.38 12.82 -9.77
CA ARG A 59 0.62 12.50 -8.74
C ARG A 59 -0.02 12.53 -7.36
N LEU A 60 0.45 11.64 -6.50
CA LEU A 60 0.13 11.59 -5.08
C LEU A 60 1.41 11.61 -4.24
N GLN A 61 1.24 11.81 -2.96
CA GLN A 61 2.27 11.64 -1.95
C GLN A 61 1.72 10.78 -0.83
N LEU A 62 2.54 9.88 -0.31
CA LEU A 62 2.25 9.07 0.86
C LEU A 62 3.24 9.44 1.95
N LYS A 63 2.77 9.60 3.17
CA LYS A 63 3.60 9.86 4.34
C LYS A 63 3.00 9.26 5.61
N ASP A 64 3.80 9.23 6.66
CA ASP A 64 3.40 8.79 8.00
C ASP A 64 2.75 7.38 7.95
N ALA A 65 3.33 6.45 7.17
CA ALA A 65 2.84 5.08 7.10
C ALA A 65 3.27 4.29 8.34
N ASN A 66 2.31 3.93 9.15
CA ASN A 66 2.49 3.17 10.38
C ASN A 66 1.58 1.96 10.35
N PHE A 67 2.13 0.76 10.42
CA PHE A 67 1.34 -0.47 10.39
C PHE A 67 2.01 -1.63 11.12
N ASP A 68 1.16 -2.52 11.61
CA ASP A 68 1.53 -3.77 12.24
C ASP A 68 1.35 -4.93 11.26
N LEU A 69 2.28 -5.88 11.32
CA LEU A 69 2.24 -7.12 10.57
C LEU A 69 1.89 -8.28 11.50
N PHE A 70 0.93 -9.09 11.07
CA PHE A 70 0.47 -10.26 11.78
C PHE A 70 0.66 -11.52 10.93
N PHE A 71 1.06 -12.62 11.57
CA PHE A 71 0.92 -13.98 11.05
C PHE A 71 -0.18 -14.67 11.84
N ASP A 72 -1.24 -15.07 11.14
CA ASP A 72 -2.52 -15.41 11.74
C ASP A 72 -2.99 -14.27 12.65
N ASP A 73 -3.13 -14.48 13.93
CA ASP A 73 -3.53 -13.44 14.89
C ASP A 73 -2.37 -12.94 15.77
N THR A 74 -1.14 -13.37 15.49
CA THR A 74 0.03 -12.97 16.27
C THR A 74 0.79 -11.84 15.58
N GLN A 75 0.96 -10.71 16.25
CA GLN A 75 1.82 -9.63 15.79
C GLN A 75 3.27 -10.10 15.73
N VAL A 76 3.86 -10.04 14.54
CA VAL A 76 5.24 -10.45 14.27
C VAL A 76 6.14 -9.28 13.93
N GLY A 77 5.57 -8.13 13.57
CA GLY A 77 6.37 -6.98 13.20
C GLY A 77 5.60 -5.67 13.24
N HIS A 78 6.36 -4.60 13.25
CA HIS A 78 5.88 -3.22 13.19
C HIS A 78 6.69 -2.42 12.20
N SER A 79 6.05 -1.56 11.43
CA SER A 79 6.68 -0.63 10.50
C SER A 79 6.26 0.79 10.78
N LEU A 80 7.24 1.66 10.89
CA LEU A 80 7.06 3.10 10.97
C LEU A 80 7.84 3.75 9.83
N GLN A 81 7.13 4.40 8.92
CA GLN A 81 7.69 5.15 7.81
C GLN A 81 7.26 6.60 7.91
N ASP A 82 8.16 7.47 8.30
CA ASP A 82 7.95 8.91 8.46
C ASP A 82 8.37 9.75 7.24
N THR A 83 9.03 9.11 6.27
CA THR A 83 9.49 9.74 5.04
C THR A 83 8.35 9.91 4.03
N THR A 84 8.32 11.06 3.38
CA THR A 84 7.36 11.29 2.28
C THR A 84 7.80 10.57 1.01
N ILE A 85 6.91 9.76 0.47
CA ILE A 85 7.11 9.00 -0.77
C ILE A 85 6.30 9.65 -1.88
N SER A 86 6.97 9.98 -2.98
CA SER A 86 6.32 10.48 -4.19
C SER A 86 5.75 9.34 -5.01
N ILE A 87 4.48 9.46 -5.39
CA ILE A 87 3.75 8.53 -6.24
C ILE A 87 3.50 9.24 -7.58
N PRO A 88 4.34 9.04 -8.60
CA PRO A 88 4.20 9.68 -9.90
C PRO A 88 2.92 9.21 -10.62
N ALA A 89 2.45 10.02 -11.57
CA ALA A 89 1.29 9.67 -12.40
C ALA A 89 1.69 8.66 -13.48
N ARG A 90 0.89 7.63 -13.68
CA ARG A 90 1.07 6.58 -14.72
C ARG A 90 2.46 5.96 -14.72
N ASP A 91 3.03 5.76 -13.55
CA ASP A 91 4.39 5.27 -13.40
C ASP A 91 4.54 4.35 -12.21
N THR A 92 5.66 3.63 -12.17
CA THR A 92 6.05 2.75 -11.07
C THR A 92 6.80 3.56 -10.01
N PHE A 93 6.45 3.34 -8.74
CA PHE A 93 7.18 3.89 -7.62
C PHE A 93 7.60 2.79 -6.64
N TYR A 94 8.59 3.12 -5.82
CA TYR A 94 9.15 2.19 -4.84
C TYR A 94 8.78 2.64 -3.44
N PHE A 95 8.18 1.72 -2.70
CA PHE A 95 7.80 1.92 -1.31
C PHE A 95 8.81 1.16 -0.42
N PRO A 96 9.75 1.87 0.24
CA PRO A 96 10.65 1.25 1.20
C PRO A 96 9.88 0.96 2.49
N VAL A 97 10.01 -0.26 2.99
CA VAL A 97 9.41 -0.72 4.24
C VAL A 97 10.52 -1.19 5.16
N LYS A 98 10.57 -0.63 6.36
CA LYS A 98 11.46 -1.09 7.43
C LYS A 98 10.60 -1.75 8.50
N LEU A 99 10.75 -3.05 8.66
CA LEU A 99 10.02 -3.84 9.65
C LEU A 99 10.92 -4.15 10.85
N GLU A 100 10.47 -3.80 12.03
CA GLU A 100 10.98 -4.37 13.27
C GLU A 100 10.23 -5.68 13.54
N VAL A 101 10.94 -6.81 13.53
CA VAL A 101 10.35 -8.15 13.57
C VAL A 101 10.78 -8.86 14.84
N ASN A 102 9.80 -9.43 15.55
CA ASN A 102 10.06 -10.33 16.66
C ASN A 102 10.22 -11.77 16.13
N MET A 103 11.46 -12.21 16.01
CA MET A 103 11.77 -13.53 15.44
C MET A 103 11.26 -14.69 16.30
N ALA A 104 11.17 -14.53 17.63
CA ALA A 104 10.58 -15.56 18.48
C ALA A 104 9.10 -15.79 18.16
N ASN A 105 8.35 -14.72 17.88
CA ASN A 105 6.96 -14.83 17.43
C ASN A 105 6.86 -15.42 16.01
N VAL A 106 7.77 -15.06 15.12
CA VAL A 106 7.84 -15.65 13.77
C VAL A 106 8.08 -17.16 13.85
N PHE A 107 9.07 -17.59 14.63
CA PHE A 107 9.37 -19.02 14.78
C PHE A 107 8.23 -19.82 15.42
N LYS A 108 7.61 -19.25 16.47
CA LYS A 108 6.45 -19.89 17.12
C LYS A 108 5.30 -20.12 16.12
N ASN A 109 5.00 -19.12 15.30
CA ASN A 109 3.92 -19.23 14.31
C ASN A 109 4.33 -20.05 13.10
N ALA A 110 5.59 -20.02 12.70
CA ALA A 110 6.10 -20.88 11.64
C ALA A 110 5.89 -22.37 11.98
N LEU A 111 6.15 -22.80 13.22
CA LEU A 111 5.88 -24.17 13.65
C LEU A 111 4.40 -24.54 13.52
N THR A 112 3.49 -23.64 13.86
CA THR A 112 2.04 -23.84 13.70
C THR A 112 1.64 -23.87 12.23
N ALA A 113 2.18 -22.96 11.43
CA ALA A 113 1.94 -22.89 9.99
C ALA A 113 2.48 -24.15 9.24
N PHE A 114 3.61 -24.70 9.69
CA PHE A 114 4.11 -25.99 9.18
C PHE A 114 3.09 -27.12 9.36
N ALA A 115 2.39 -27.15 10.50
CA ALA A 115 1.37 -28.15 10.76
C ALA A 115 0.12 -27.93 9.89
N ASN A 116 -0.27 -26.68 9.65
CA ASN A 116 -1.49 -26.31 8.92
C ASN A 116 -1.27 -26.10 7.42
N LYS A 117 -0.02 -26.05 6.95
CA LYS A 117 0.40 -25.78 5.56
C LYS A 117 -0.08 -24.44 4.97
N GLU A 118 -0.67 -23.59 5.79
CA GLU A 118 -1.16 -22.24 5.40
C GLU A 118 -0.87 -21.24 6.51
N VAL A 119 -0.64 -20.00 6.13
CA VAL A 119 -0.52 -18.86 7.04
C VAL A 119 -1.31 -17.68 6.50
N THR A 120 -2.02 -16.97 7.38
CA THR A 120 -2.69 -15.73 7.05
C THR A 120 -1.76 -14.56 7.42
N ILE A 121 -1.41 -13.76 6.43
CA ILE A 121 -0.60 -12.54 6.61
C ILE A 121 -1.55 -11.35 6.59
N LYS A 122 -1.56 -10.58 7.69
CA LYS A 122 -2.35 -9.34 7.81
C LYS A 122 -1.43 -8.16 8.02
N ALA A 123 -1.70 -7.05 7.35
CA ALA A 123 -1.12 -5.75 7.65
C ALA A 123 -2.24 -4.78 8.01
N THR A 124 -2.14 -4.14 9.17
CA THR A 124 -3.15 -3.21 9.66
C THR A 124 -2.49 -1.95 10.18
N GLY A 125 -2.97 -0.79 9.74
CA GLY A 125 -2.40 0.48 10.16
C GLY A 125 -3.03 1.68 9.47
N ASN A 126 -2.29 2.77 9.43
CA ASN A 126 -2.73 4.03 8.82
C ASN A 126 -1.57 4.68 8.07
N CYS A 127 -1.90 5.42 7.03
CA CYS A 127 -0.99 6.33 6.36
C CYS A 127 -1.73 7.63 6.02
N LYS A 128 -0.99 8.61 5.52
CA LYS A 128 -1.57 9.82 4.96
C LYS A 128 -1.28 9.86 3.47
N VAL A 129 -2.33 10.00 2.67
CA VAL A 129 -2.22 10.15 1.22
C VAL A 129 -2.70 11.54 0.84
N GLY A 130 -1.96 12.22 0.00
CA GLY A 130 -2.28 13.59 -0.33
C GLY A 130 -1.77 14.06 -1.69
N ARG A 131 -2.20 15.29 -2.03
CA ARG A 131 -1.83 16.01 -3.23
C ARG A 131 -1.76 17.49 -2.94
N ALA A 132 -0.76 18.17 -3.49
CA ALA A 132 -0.61 19.63 -3.37
C ALA A 132 -0.64 20.15 -1.90
N GLY A 133 -0.05 19.38 -0.96
CA GLY A 133 0.03 19.77 0.45
C GLY A 133 -1.19 19.40 1.30
N ILE A 134 -2.29 18.93 0.70
CA ILE A 134 -3.47 18.45 1.42
C ILE A 134 -3.36 16.93 1.60
N PHE A 135 -3.34 16.45 2.85
CA PHE A 135 -3.21 15.04 3.20
C PHE A 135 -4.43 14.56 3.98
N LEU A 136 -4.94 13.42 3.60
CA LEU A 136 -6.05 12.75 4.27
C LEU A 136 -5.57 11.43 4.87
N PRO A 137 -6.07 11.04 6.04
CA PRO A 137 -5.78 9.75 6.63
C PRO A 137 -6.38 8.64 5.76
N PHE A 138 -5.59 7.59 5.55
CA PHE A 138 -5.99 6.42 4.78
C PHE A 138 -5.64 5.15 5.57
N PRO A 139 -6.62 4.26 5.85
CA PRO A 139 -6.36 3.03 6.56
C PRO A 139 -5.61 2.03 5.68
N ILE A 140 -4.60 1.39 6.26
CA ILE A 140 -3.92 0.24 5.65
C ILE A 140 -4.60 -1.01 6.18
N LYS A 141 -5.21 -1.79 5.31
CA LYS A 141 -5.77 -3.10 5.63
C LYS A 141 -5.48 -4.04 4.47
N CYS A 142 -4.66 -5.03 4.71
CA CYS A 142 -4.34 -6.07 3.74
C CYS A 142 -4.36 -7.41 4.46
N GLU A 143 -5.00 -8.38 3.85
CA GLU A 143 -5.02 -9.76 4.34
C GLU A 143 -4.82 -10.68 3.14
N THR A 144 -3.88 -11.61 3.26
CA THR A 144 -3.62 -12.63 2.26
C THR A 144 -3.34 -13.97 2.92
N ARG A 145 -3.80 -15.05 2.32
CA ARG A 145 -3.46 -16.42 2.73
C ARG A 145 -2.38 -16.97 1.80
N GLN A 146 -1.35 -17.48 2.39
CA GLN A 146 -0.23 -18.09 1.69
C GLN A 146 -0.10 -19.56 2.08
N ALA A 147 -0.12 -20.44 1.09
CA ALA A 147 0.28 -21.82 1.30
C ALA A 147 1.81 -21.88 1.42
N LEU A 148 2.29 -22.53 2.46
CA LEU A 148 3.72 -22.71 2.66
C LEU A 148 4.17 -23.98 1.91
N ASN A 149 4.56 -23.79 0.65
CA ASN A 149 5.16 -24.85 -0.14
C ASN A 149 6.68 -24.81 0.07
N PHE A 150 7.20 -25.78 0.85
CA PHE A 150 8.63 -25.86 1.16
C PHE A 150 9.42 -26.76 0.20
N PHE A 151 8.79 -27.25 -0.88
CA PHE A 151 9.43 -28.08 -1.92
C PHE A 151 8.86 -27.79 -3.30
#